data_b6fc1ff672e69e1a44d815ef04f87539
#
_entry.id   b6fc1ff672e69e1a44d815ef04f87539
#
_cell.length_a   1.000
_cell.length_b   1.000
_cell.length_c   1.000
_cell.angle_alpha   90.00
_cell.angle_beta   90.00
_cell.angle_gamma   90.00
#
_symmetry.space_group_name_H-M   'P 1'
#
loop_
_entity.id
_entity.type
_entity.pdbx_description
1 polymer ?
#
loop_
_entity_poly.entity_id
_entity_poly.type
_entity_poly.pdbx_seq_one_letter_code
_entity_poly.pdbx_strand_id
1 'polypeptide(L)'
;MISSDKKDKPRLISMLLSYSASSASLLIANAAQLITFAILARSFGAEEFGRYVSFMAITSIAVHLCGLGASECLVRRVPQDPQCFPRIFGHNLILTCVSGATLVVLGTVLLPQFISFGETSGQSVLTTFQLVLTNVVLVRLIMLGESIFLAHSRYGAANASVVGFAFVRTVTAALACFAFQVSTVQSWATWQLGAHLLTLVLYAGFALRIGRPKFVIERDEVRLGLLFATPFIFRAIRQNVDLLVLGFVAGAEVVGSYGVARRITDSSYMAIDALNRLVYPRLAVASMSGIHNAFRLTIRILGLAFALGLIAAVVIFVAASFMPLIFGPEYMSLPQFLRIMAWLIVFVAIWSIAVDLLGAAGEHASRAWVLNLSNGIGALVIGLAAWAWPPYGIFIAGYAIEISIVLAAWIVVRFHVARSLKKAREVAV
;
A
#
# COMPACT_ATOMS: atom_id res chain seq x y z
N MET A 1 -21.21 6.58 44.92
CA MET A 1 -20.07 6.00 44.20
C MET A 1 -20.36 6.02 42.69
N ILE A 2 -20.47 7.20 42.10
CA ILE A 2 -20.69 7.43 40.66
C ILE A 2 -20.04 8.78 40.35
N SER A 3 -18.75 8.79 40.02
CA SER A 3 -18.06 10.02 39.59
C SER A 3 -16.78 9.73 38.78
N SER A 4 -16.82 8.81 37.77
CA SER A 4 -15.68 8.60 36.92
C SER A 4 -15.95 8.87 35.40
N ASP A 5 -17.19 9.23 35.05
CA ASP A 5 -17.62 9.21 33.62
C ASP A 5 -17.41 10.54 32.85
N LYS A 6 -16.97 11.63 33.52
CA LYS A 6 -16.81 12.95 32.89
C LYS A 6 -15.41 13.25 32.34
N LYS A 7 -14.36 12.54 32.76
CA LYS A 7 -12.96 12.79 32.32
C LYS A 7 -12.57 12.06 31.04
N ASP A 8 -13.25 10.98 30.66
CA ASP A 8 -12.88 10.16 29.49
C ASP A 8 -13.48 10.63 28.16
N LYS A 9 -14.60 11.39 28.19
CA LYS A 9 -15.23 11.92 26.97
C LYS A 9 -14.34 12.82 26.11
N PRO A 10 -13.59 13.79 26.67
CA PRO A 10 -12.71 14.64 25.85
C PRO A 10 -11.52 13.87 25.25
N ARG A 11 -11.06 12.83 25.92
CA ARG A 11 -10.00 11.95 25.40
C ARG A 11 -10.47 11.11 24.22
N LEU A 12 -11.67 10.54 24.29
CA LEU A 12 -12.27 9.74 23.23
C LEU A 12 -12.52 10.57 21.96
N ILE A 13 -13.05 11.80 22.14
CA ILE A 13 -13.30 12.72 21.03
C ILE A 13 -11.99 13.14 20.34
N SER A 14 -10.96 13.47 21.12
CA SER A 14 -9.64 13.81 20.56
C SER A 14 -8.99 12.63 19.81
N MET A 15 -9.14 11.41 20.30
CA MET A 15 -8.69 10.20 19.62
C MET A 15 -9.45 9.97 18.31
N LEU A 16 -10.78 10.13 18.32
CA LEU A 16 -11.61 10.01 17.12
C LEU A 16 -11.27 11.07 16.06
N LEU A 17 -11.04 12.31 16.49
CA LEU A 17 -10.60 13.39 15.58
C LEU A 17 -9.22 13.13 15.01
N SER A 18 -8.26 12.65 15.79
CA SER A 18 -6.93 12.28 15.30
C SER A 18 -6.98 11.13 14.33
N TYR A 19 -7.85 10.15 14.59
CA TYR A 19 -8.05 9.00 13.72
C TYR A 19 -8.71 9.40 12.38
N SER A 20 -9.75 10.24 12.42
CA SER A 20 -10.40 10.75 11.21
C SER A 20 -9.47 11.62 10.38
N ALA A 21 -8.66 12.46 11.03
CA ALA A 21 -7.65 13.27 10.36
C ALA A 21 -6.57 12.41 9.67
N SER A 22 -6.09 11.36 10.34
CA SER A 22 -5.12 10.43 9.72
C SER A 22 -5.71 9.67 8.55
N SER A 23 -6.97 9.25 8.65
CA SER A 23 -7.67 8.58 7.55
C SER A 23 -7.87 9.51 6.35
N ALA A 24 -8.30 10.76 6.59
CA ALA A 24 -8.44 11.77 5.55
C ALA A 24 -7.09 12.09 4.86
N SER A 25 -6.01 12.18 5.63
CA SER A 25 -4.66 12.41 5.09
C SER A 25 -4.21 11.31 4.14
N LEU A 26 -4.47 10.04 4.49
CA LEU A 26 -4.18 8.90 3.61
C LEU A 26 -5.02 8.93 2.33
N LEU A 27 -6.30 9.31 2.43
CA LEU A 27 -7.18 9.46 1.26
C LEU A 27 -6.68 10.55 0.31
N ILE A 28 -6.31 11.71 0.85
CA ILE A 28 -5.76 12.84 0.09
C ILE A 28 -4.43 12.45 -0.57
N ALA A 29 -3.53 11.80 0.16
CA ALA A 29 -2.25 11.35 -0.39
C ALA A 29 -2.42 10.32 -1.51
N ASN A 30 -3.36 9.38 -1.36
CA ASN A 30 -3.67 8.39 -2.41
C ASN A 30 -4.30 9.06 -3.65
N ALA A 31 -5.21 10.02 -3.46
CA ALA A 31 -5.80 10.78 -4.57
C ALA A 31 -4.71 11.57 -5.33
N ALA A 32 -3.82 12.27 -4.62
CA ALA A 32 -2.68 12.97 -5.21
C ALA A 32 -1.76 12.01 -5.97
N GLN A 33 -1.52 10.82 -5.41
CA GLN A 33 -0.71 9.79 -6.06
C GLN A 33 -1.37 9.25 -7.34
N LEU A 34 -2.71 9.08 -7.35
CA LEU A 34 -3.44 8.68 -8.55
C LEU A 34 -3.36 9.76 -9.65
N ILE A 35 -3.48 11.04 -9.26
CA ILE A 35 -3.30 12.16 -10.19
C ILE A 35 -1.88 12.17 -10.77
N THR A 36 -0.84 12.00 -9.94
CA THR A 36 0.55 11.88 -10.40
C THR A 36 0.69 10.77 -11.43
N PHE A 37 0.12 9.61 -11.12
CA PHE A 37 0.17 8.45 -12.00
C PHE A 37 -0.53 8.71 -13.33
N ALA A 38 -1.70 9.37 -13.31
CA ALA A 38 -2.45 9.71 -14.53
C ALA A 38 -1.68 10.73 -15.40
N ILE A 39 -1.05 11.74 -14.80
CA ILE A 39 -0.22 12.70 -15.52
C ILE A 39 0.94 12.00 -16.24
N LEU A 40 1.68 11.15 -15.52
CA LEU A 40 2.81 10.43 -16.09
C LEU A 40 2.37 9.44 -17.18
N ALA A 41 1.30 8.68 -16.93
CA ALA A 41 0.78 7.73 -17.91
C ALA A 41 0.39 8.42 -19.23
N ARG A 42 -0.29 9.58 -19.14
CA ARG A 42 -0.66 10.35 -20.32
C ARG A 42 0.54 10.94 -21.05
N SER A 43 1.56 11.40 -20.32
CA SER A 43 2.70 12.07 -20.90
C SER A 43 3.72 11.14 -21.54
N PHE A 44 3.85 9.91 -21.01
CA PHE A 44 4.82 8.93 -21.50
C PHE A 44 4.25 8.03 -22.61
N GLY A 45 2.94 7.89 -22.69
CA GLY A 45 2.30 6.88 -23.52
C GLY A 45 2.40 5.47 -22.93
N ALA A 46 1.70 4.52 -23.56
CA ALA A 46 1.50 3.20 -22.97
C ALA A 46 2.81 2.38 -22.84
N GLU A 47 3.69 2.48 -23.83
CA GLU A 47 4.93 1.70 -23.86
C GLU A 47 5.95 2.18 -22.83
N GLU A 48 6.29 3.47 -22.85
CA GLU A 48 7.29 4.04 -21.94
C GLU A 48 6.78 3.98 -20.49
N PHE A 49 5.50 4.24 -20.30
CA PHE A 49 4.85 4.10 -19.00
C PHE A 49 4.82 2.64 -18.51
N GLY A 50 4.65 1.66 -19.40
CA GLY A 50 4.74 0.24 -19.08
C GLY A 50 6.11 -0.17 -18.57
N ARG A 51 7.19 0.32 -19.20
CA ARG A 51 8.56 0.13 -18.70
C ARG A 51 8.74 0.74 -17.31
N TYR A 52 8.22 1.95 -17.10
CA TYR A 52 8.25 2.62 -15.82
C TYR A 52 7.49 1.85 -14.73
N VAL A 53 6.30 1.35 -15.02
CA VAL A 53 5.48 0.58 -14.06
C VAL A 53 6.14 -0.75 -13.71
N SER A 54 6.72 -1.46 -14.68
CA SER A 54 7.49 -2.67 -14.44
C SER A 54 8.66 -2.41 -13.48
N PHE A 55 9.38 -1.32 -13.71
CA PHE A 55 10.47 -0.90 -12.84
C PHE A 55 9.96 -0.53 -11.42
N MET A 56 8.85 0.18 -11.34
CA MET A 56 8.23 0.56 -10.06
C MET A 56 7.75 -0.66 -9.27
N ALA A 57 7.33 -1.75 -9.93
CA ALA A 57 6.97 -3.00 -9.26
C ALA A 57 8.17 -3.61 -8.50
N ILE A 58 9.37 -3.57 -9.11
CA ILE A 58 10.61 -4.05 -8.49
C ILE A 58 11.01 -3.14 -7.31
N THR A 59 11.04 -1.83 -7.52
CA THR A 59 11.48 -0.88 -6.48
C THR A 59 10.51 -0.78 -5.31
N SER A 60 9.22 -1.03 -5.52
CA SER A 60 8.21 -1.09 -4.44
C SER A 60 8.39 -2.31 -3.52
N ILE A 61 9.03 -3.37 -3.99
CA ILE A 61 9.47 -4.49 -3.13
C ILE A 61 10.79 -4.12 -2.44
N ALA A 62 11.75 -3.58 -3.21
CA ALA A 62 13.09 -3.25 -2.73
C ALA A 62 13.09 -2.19 -1.61
N VAL A 63 12.16 -1.22 -1.62
CA VAL A 63 12.05 -0.20 -0.56
C VAL A 63 11.78 -0.80 0.82
N HIS A 64 11.11 -1.96 0.90
CA HIS A 64 10.86 -2.66 2.17
C HIS A 64 12.09 -3.46 2.65
N LEU A 65 13.01 -3.81 1.75
CA LEU A 65 14.31 -4.38 2.10
C LEU A 65 15.28 -3.30 2.60
N CYS A 66 15.14 -2.06 2.11
CA CYS A 66 15.96 -0.94 2.52
C CYS A 66 15.70 -0.56 3.98
N GLY A 67 16.74 -0.50 4.80
CA GLY A 67 16.65 -0.22 6.22
C GLY A 67 16.26 -1.40 7.10
N LEU A 68 16.01 -2.60 6.52
CA LEU A 68 15.81 -3.87 7.23
C LEU A 68 14.82 -3.79 8.41
N GLY A 69 13.73 -3.01 8.27
CA GLY A 69 12.71 -2.86 9.31
C GLY A 69 13.07 -1.99 10.50
N ALA A 70 14.20 -1.27 10.46
CA ALA A 70 14.65 -0.44 11.58
C ALA A 70 13.67 0.69 11.94
N SER A 71 12.85 1.18 10.99
CA SER A 71 11.82 2.19 11.27
C SER A 71 10.74 1.67 12.21
N GLU A 72 10.39 0.40 12.12
CA GLU A 72 9.42 -0.25 13.02
C GLU A 72 9.97 -0.35 14.45
N CYS A 73 11.27 -0.64 14.57
CA CYS A 73 11.96 -0.62 15.85
C CYS A 73 11.93 0.78 16.47
N LEU A 74 12.11 1.84 15.65
CA LEU A 74 12.05 3.23 16.12
C LEU A 74 10.66 3.57 16.67
N VAL A 75 9.61 3.27 15.93
CA VAL A 75 8.21 3.54 16.33
C VAL A 75 7.83 2.75 17.58
N ARG A 76 8.40 1.56 17.79
CA ARG A 76 8.17 0.74 18.99
C ARG A 76 8.95 1.22 20.20
N ARG A 77 10.23 1.50 20.03
CA ARG A 77 11.18 1.70 21.15
C ARG A 77 11.15 3.11 21.73
N VAL A 78 11.09 4.12 20.88
CA VAL A 78 11.16 5.53 21.30
C VAL A 78 10.00 5.95 22.22
N PRO A 79 8.74 5.53 22.03
CA PRO A 79 7.68 5.83 22.97
C PRO A 79 7.89 5.20 24.36
N GLN A 80 8.61 4.07 24.45
CA GLN A 80 8.91 3.38 25.71
C GLN A 80 10.09 4.02 26.45
N ASP A 81 11.11 4.43 25.69
CA ASP A 81 12.32 5.10 26.21
C ASP A 81 12.75 6.22 25.23
N PRO A 82 12.26 7.46 25.44
CA PRO A 82 12.61 8.59 24.59
C PRO A 82 14.11 8.91 24.52
N GLN A 83 14.89 8.50 25.55
CA GLN A 83 16.33 8.76 25.58
C GLN A 83 17.10 7.89 24.57
N CYS A 84 16.53 6.77 24.13
CA CYS A 84 17.16 5.91 23.11
C CYS A 84 17.09 6.50 21.68
N PHE A 85 16.28 7.56 21.45
CA PHE A 85 16.04 8.11 20.13
C PHE A 85 17.32 8.39 19.33
N PRO A 86 18.35 9.09 19.86
CA PRO A 86 19.56 9.38 19.08
C PRO A 86 20.28 8.13 18.55
N ARG A 87 20.31 7.05 19.35
CA ARG A 87 20.95 5.78 18.95
C ARG A 87 20.12 5.03 17.92
N ILE A 88 18.81 4.90 18.15
CA ILE A 88 17.90 4.20 17.23
C ILE A 88 17.78 4.99 15.91
N PHE A 89 17.81 6.31 15.94
CA PHE A 89 17.84 7.15 14.74
C PHE A 89 19.13 6.94 13.94
N GLY A 90 20.31 6.97 14.60
CA GLY A 90 21.60 6.68 13.95
C GLY A 90 21.67 5.25 13.40
N HIS A 91 21.15 4.26 14.14
CA HIS A 91 21.01 2.89 13.68
C HIS A 91 20.17 2.78 12.39
N ASN A 92 19.01 3.45 12.33
CA ASN A 92 18.17 3.49 11.13
C ASN A 92 18.90 4.08 9.93
N LEU A 93 19.63 5.18 10.12
CA LEU A 93 20.40 5.81 9.05
C LEU A 93 21.50 4.87 8.52
N ILE A 94 22.26 4.22 9.41
CA ILE A 94 23.31 3.27 9.00
C ILE A 94 22.71 2.12 8.18
N LEU A 95 21.65 1.47 8.69
CA LEU A 95 21.02 0.35 7.99
C LEU A 95 20.43 0.77 6.67
N THR A 96 19.78 1.93 6.60
CA THR A 96 19.22 2.46 5.35
C THR A 96 20.31 2.79 4.35
N CYS A 97 21.41 3.42 4.77
CA CYS A 97 22.52 3.73 3.87
C CYS A 97 23.24 2.47 3.38
N VAL A 98 23.54 1.51 4.25
CA VAL A 98 24.25 0.28 3.88
C VAL A 98 23.40 -0.60 2.98
N SER A 99 22.19 -0.97 3.42
CA SER A 99 21.29 -1.81 2.60
C SER A 99 20.83 -1.08 1.33
N GLY A 100 20.59 0.23 1.42
CA GLY A 100 20.25 1.06 0.29
C GLY A 100 21.37 1.15 -0.75
N ALA A 101 22.61 1.37 -0.34
CA ALA A 101 23.76 1.38 -1.25
C ALA A 101 23.91 0.03 -1.95
N THR A 102 23.75 -1.09 -1.22
CA THR A 102 23.77 -2.44 -1.80
C THR A 102 22.67 -2.59 -2.86
N LEU A 103 21.44 -2.17 -2.56
CA LEU A 103 20.30 -2.25 -3.49
C LEU A 103 20.50 -1.34 -4.70
N VAL A 104 21.09 -0.15 -4.52
CA VAL A 104 21.40 0.76 -5.63
C VAL A 104 22.44 0.14 -6.55
N VAL A 105 23.54 -0.42 -6.01
CA VAL A 105 24.56 -1.09 -6.82
C VAL A 105 23.97 -2.27 -7.57
N LEU A 106 23.28 -3.18 -6.87
CA LEU A 106 22.65 -4.34 -7.50
C LEU A 106 21.62 -3.94 -8.55
N GLY A 107 20.74 -2.97 -8.23
CA GLY A 107 19.71 -2.50 -9.16
C GLY A 107 20.32 -1.84 -10.40
N THR A 108 21.35 -1.01 -10.23
CA THR A 108 22.00 -0.32 -11.35
C THR A 108 22.74 -1.28 -12.29
N VAL A 109 23.29 -2.38 -11.76
CA VAL A 109 24.00 -3.38 -12.56
C VAL A 109 23.04 -4.38 -13.23
N LEU A 110 22.01 -4.82 -12.51
CA LEU A 110 21.14 -5.90 -12.97
C LEU A 110 19.94 -5.41 -13.80
N LEU A 111 19.25 -4.33 -13.38
CA LEU A 111 17.99 -3.95 -14.00
C LEU A 111 18.10 -3.46 -15.45
N PRO A 112 19.18 -2.78 -15.89
CA PRO A 112 19.32 -2.40 -17.31
C PRO A 112 19.39 -3.57 -18.28
N GLN A 113 19.68 -4.78 -17.79
CA GLN A 113 19.70 -6.01 -18.59
C GLN A 113 18.29 -6.50 -18.95
N PHE A 114 17.28 -6.08 -18.18
CA PHE A 114 15.88 -6.49 -18.34
C PHE A 114 14.97 -5.34 -18.78
N ILE A 115 15.22 -4.13 -18.28
CA ILE A 115 14.43 -2.93 -18.57
C ILE A 115 15.42 -1.83 -18.98
N SER A 116 15.38 -1.44 -20.26
CA SER A 116 16.23 -0.38 -20.79
C SER A 116 15.46 0.93 -20.90
N PHE A 117 16.11 2.03 -20.52
CA PHE A 117 15.62 3.39 -20.66
C PHE A 117 16.60 4.22 -21.48
N GLY A 118 16.09 4.87 -22.54
CA GLY A 118 16.93 5.66 -23.44
C GLY A 118 17.57 4.83 -24.56
N GLU A 119 18.32 5.51 -25.44
CA GLU A 119 18.86 4.95 -26.67
C GLU A 119 20.22 4.27 -26.48
N THR A 120 20.96 4.65 -25.42
CA THR A 120 22.29 4.12 -25.15
C THR A 120 22.37 3.38 -23.82
N SER A 121 23.29 2.40 -23.73
CA SER A 121 23.53 1.65 -22.49
C SER A 121 23.89 2.56 -21.31
N GLY A 122 24.68 3.63 -21.56
CA GLY A 122 25.06 4.57 -20.52
C GLY A 122 23.89 5.38 -19.99
N GLN A 123 22.96 5.80 -20.87
CA GLN A 123 21.74 6.49 -20.47
C GLN A 123 20.83 5.57 -19.64
N SER A 124 20.68 4.34 -20.04
CA SER A 124 19.89 3.34 -19.32
C SER A 124 20.44 3.09 -17.90
N VAL A 125 21.75 2.95 -17.76
CA VAL A 125 22.41 2.79 -16.45
C VAL A 125 22.22 4.01 -15.55
N LEU A 126 22.40 5.22 -16.09
CA LEU A 126 22.21 6.46 -15.33
C LEU A 126 20.75 6.62 -14.87
N THR A 127 19.80 6.41 -15.78
CA THR A 127 18.37 6.49 -15.47
C THR A 127 17.98 5.47 -14.40
N THR A 128 18.46 4.23 -14.53
CA THR A 128 18.24 3.17 -13.55
C THR A 128 18.83 3.55 -12.19
N PHE A 129 20.07 4.06 -12.15
CA PHE A 129 20.68 4.55 -10.92
C PHE A 129 19.82 5.62 -10.24
N GLN A 130 19.38 6.65 -10.99
CA GLN A 130 18.55 7.72 -10.47
C GLN A 130 17.23 7.19 -9.92
N LEU A 131 16.56 6.29 -10.65
CA LEU A 131 15.28 5.72 -10.24
C LEU A 131 15.41 4.79 -9.02
N VAL A 132 16.45 3.93 -8.94
CA VAL A 132 16.66 3.08 -7.77
C VAL A 132 17.02 3.92 -6.55
N LEU A 133 17.94 4.87 -6.68
CA LEU A 133 18.30 5.79 -5.60
C LEU A 133 17.05 6.52 -5.07
N THR A 134 16.24 7.06 -5.97
CA THR A 134 15.04 7.83 -5.63
C THR A 134 13.97 6.95 -4.97
N ASN A 135 13.57 5.84 -5.62
CA ASN A 135 12.41 5.06 -5.20
C ASN A 135 12.72 4.06 -4.07
N VAL A 136 13.97 3.75 -3.82
CA VAL A 136 14.36 2.86 -2.73
C VAL A 136 14.96 3.64 -1.56
N VAL A 137 16.04 4.39 -1.79
CA VAL A 137 16.78 5.03 -0.70
C VAL A 137 16.12 6.33 -0.24
N LEU A 138 15.87 7.27 -1.17
CA LEU A 138 15.30 8.57 -0.78
C LEU A 138 13.87 8.41 -0.25
N VAL A 139 13.04 7.57 -0.88
CA VAL A 139 11.70 7.26 -0.35
C VAL A 139 11.79 6.68 1.04
N ARG A 140 12.72 5.73 1.29
CA ARG A 140 12.88 5.14 2.62
C ARG A 140 13.30 6.16 3.68
N LEU A 141 14.21 7.08 3.34
CA LEU A 141 14.62 8.17 4.23
C LEU A 141 13.48 9.16 4.50
N ILE A 142 12.66 9.48 3.50
CA ILE A 142 11.45 10.33 3.68
C ILE A 142 10.45 9.64 4.60
N MET A 143 10.18 8.35 4.41
CA MET A 143 9.31 7.55 5.31
C MET A 143 9.86 7.46 6.74
N LEU A 144 11.18 7.47 6.92
CA LEU A 144 11.79 7.55 8.24
C LEU A 144 11.41 8.86 8.95
N GLY A 145 11.29 9.98 8.24
CA GLY A 145 10.79 11.24 8.78
C GLY A 145 9.37 11.12 9.37
N GLU A 146 8.44 10.46 8.66
CA GLU A 146 7.11 10.13 9.18
C GLU A 146 7.19 9.27 10.44
N SER A 147 8.01 8.22 10.41
CA SER A 147 8.20 7.30 11.54
C SER A 147 8.74 8.01 12.78
N ILE A 148 9.60 9.01 12.63
CA ILE A 148 10.11 9.85 13.72
C ILE A 148 8.96 10.64 14.37
N PHE A 149 8.07 11.26 13.56
CA PHE A 149 6.91 11.97 14.10
C PHE A 149 5.95 11.04 14.84
N LEU A 150 5.68 9.85 14.28
CA LEU A 150 4.83 8.83 14.92
C LEU A 150 5.42 8.36 16.25
N ALA A 151 6.72 8.10 16.32
CA ALA A 151 7.43 7.68 17.52
C ALA A 151 7.35 8.72 18.65
N HIS A 152 7.23 10.01 18.30
CA HIS A 152 7.04 11.10 19.26
C HIS A 152 5.57 11.50 19.46
N SER A 153 4.62 10.67 18.99
CA SER A 153 3.16 10.92 19.06
C SER A 153 2.72 12.23 18.40
N ARG A 154 3.50 12.74 17.43
CA ARG A 154 3.19 13.94 16.65
C ARG A 154 2.38 13.59 15.41
N TYR A 155 1.19 13.04 15.59
CA TYR A 155 0.35 12.53 14.50
C TYR A 155 0.01 13.58 13.43
N GLY A 156 -0.21 14.84 13.83
CA GLY A 156 -0.46 15.93 12.89
C GLY A 156 0.72 16.18 11.95
N ALA A 157 1.95 16.15 12.47
CA ALA A 157 3.17 16.29 11.67
C ALA A 157 3.41 15.08 10.77
N ALA A 158 3.15 13.87 11.26
CA ALA A 158 3.22 12.64 10.47
C ALA A 158 2.24 12.70 9.28
N ASN A 159 0.98 13.05 9.53
CA ASN A 159 -0.03 13.21 8.49
C ASN A 159 0.33 14.31 7.48
N ALA A 160 0.82 15.46 7.96
CA ALA A 160 1.27 16.55 7.10
C ALA A 160 2.46 16.13 6.23
N SER A 161 3.37 15.30 6.74
CA SER A 161 4.49 14.79 5.96
C SER A 161 4.05 13.86 4.83
N VAL A 162 3.10 12.96 5.07
CA VAL A 162 2.54 12.06 4.05
C VAL A 162 1.85 12.85 2.94
N VAL A 163 0.97 13.79 3.31
CA VAL A 163 0.25 14.63 2.34
C VAL A 163 1.20 15.56 1.61
N GLY A 164 2.15 16.18 2.32
CA GLY A 164 3.15 17.08 1.74
C GLY A 164 4.02 16.38 0.71
N PHE A 165 4.49 15.18 1.00
CA PHE A 165 5.27 14.38 0.06
C PHE A 165 4.45 14.00 -1.19
N ALA A 166 3.20 13.56 -1.01
CA ALA A 166 2.32 13.26 -2.14
C ALA A 166 2.07 14.51 -3.00
N PHE A 167 1.84 15.65 -2.37
CA PHE A 167 1.63 16.92 -3.06
C PHE A 167 2.87 17.37 -3.84
N VAL A 168 4.07 17.32 -3.25
CA VAL A 168 5.33 17.65 -3.95
C VAL A 168 5.50 16.78 -5.19
N ARG A 169 5.23 15.47 -5.10
CA ARG A 169 5.30 14.56 -6.26
C ARG A 169 4.30 14.95 -7.36
N THR A 170 3.07 15.28 -6.98
CA THR A 170 2.03 15.68 -7.96
C THR A 170 2.38 17.01 -8.64
N VAL A 171 2.79 17.99 -7.88
CA VAL A 171 3.22 19.30 -8.43
C VAL A 171 4.43 19.14 -9.34
N THR A 172 5.42 18.32 -8.93
CA THR A 172 6.59 18.04 -9.77
C THR A 172 6.19 17.36 -11.08
N ALA A 173 5.28 16.37 -11.04
CA ALA A 173 4.79 15.72 -12.25
C ALA A 173 4.04 16.70 -13.15
N ALA A 174 3.18 17.54 -12.58
CA ALA A 174 2.44 18.54 -13.33
C ALA A 174 3.39 19.57 -13.98
N LEU A 175 4.37 20.10 -13.25
CA LEU A 175 5.36 21.02 -13.80
C LEU A 175 6.22 20.35 -14.88
N ALA A 176 6.76 19.17 -14.62
CA ALA A 176 7.60 18.46 -15.58
C ALA A 176 6.85 18.16 -16.88
N CYS A 177 5.65 17.61 -16.78
CA CYS A 177 4.91 17.16 -17.97
C CYS A 177 4.20 18.29 -18.71
N PHE A 178 3.56 19.24 -17.99
CA PHE A 178 2.78 20.28 -18.66
C PHE A 178 3.60 21.53 -19.02
N ALA A 179 4.54 21.96 -18.16
CA ALA A 179 5.35 23.14 -18.42
C ALA A 179 6.63 22.83 -19.21
N PHE A 180 7.28 21.70 -18.90
CA PHE A 180 8.57 21.31 -19.50
C PHE A 180 8.45 20.20 -20.54
N GLN A 181 7.23 19.72 -20.85
CA GLN A 181 6.94 18.73 -21.91
C GLN A 181 7.73 17.41 -21.75
N VAL A 182 7.98 17.01 -20.50
CA VAL A 182 8.67 15.74 -20.20
C VAL A 182 7.80 14.57 -20.62
N SER A 183 8.29 13.78 -21.57
CA SER A 183 7.59 12.62 -22.16
C SER A 183 8.35 11.30 -22.02
N THR A 184 9.54 11.29 -21.41
CA THR A 184 10.38 10.10 -21.25
C THR A 184 10.69 9.83 -19.77
N VAL A 185 10.84 8.55 -19.43
CA VAL A 185 11.24 8.13 -18.07
C VAL A 185 12.62 8.66 -17.71
N GLN A 186 13.52 8.78 -18.67
CA GLN A 186 14.84 9.32 -18.47
C GLN A 186 14.80 10.77 -17.95
N SER A 187 14.07 11.63 -18.62
CA SER A 187 13.90 13.03 -18.19
C SER A 187 13.16 13.11 -16.85
N TRP A 188 12.13 12.29 -16.67
CA TRP A 188 11.39 12.21 -15.42
C TRP A 188 12.25 11.78 -14.22
N ALA A 189 13.18 10.83 -14.41
CA ALA A 189 14.07 10.38 -13.35
C ALA A 189 14.84 11.54 -12.69
N THR A 190 15.29 12.50 -13.48
CA THR A 190 15.98 13.69 -13.00
C THR A 190 15.05 14.63 -12.20
N TRP A 191 13.83 14.88 -12.69
CA TRP A 191 12.82 15.67 -11.98
C TRP A 191 12.42 15.02 -10.66
N GLN A 192 12.18 13.71 -10.71
CA GLN A 192 11.81 12.92 -9.53
C GLN A 192 12.93 12.94 -8.48
N LEU A 193 14.18 12.75 -8.90
CA LEU A 193 15.35 12.82 -8.02
C LEU A 193 15.43 14.19 -7.31
N GLY A 194 15.32 15.29 -8.07
CA GLY A 194 15.35 16.64 -7.52
C GLY A 194 14.25 16.89 -6.48
N ALA A 195 13.01 16.49 -6.79
CA ALA A 195 11.86 16.62 -5.88
C ALA A 195 12.04 15.83 -4.59
N HIS A 196 12.57 14.59 -4.69
CA HIS A 196 12.80 13.76 -3.51
C HIS A 196 13.97 14.28 -2.67
N LEU A 197 15.04 14.77 -3.29
CA LEU A 197 16.14 15.42 -2.56
C LEU A 197 15.66 16.67 -1.82
N LEU A 198 14.88 17.53 -2.46
CA LEU A 198 14.28 18.70 -1.80
C LEU A 198 13.43 18.29 -0.60
N THR A 199 12.56 17.29 -0.78
CA THR A 199 11.70 16.78 0.29
C THR A 199 12.54 16.21 1.44
N LEU A 200 13.59 15.42 1.11
CA LEU A 200 14.48 14.84 2.11
C LEU A 200 15.21 15.92 2.92
N VAL A 201 15.72 16.97 2.28
CA VAL A 201 16.39 18.10 2.97
C VAL A 201 15.45 18.79 3.95
N LEU A 202 14.20 19.04 3.53
CA LEU A 202 13.18 19.62 4.40
C LEU A 202 12.87 18.71 5.60
N TYR A 203 12.67 17.42 5.36
CA TYR A 203 12.32 16.46 6.43
C TYR A 203 13.50 16.17 7.35
N ALA A 204 14.71 16.08 6.83
CA ALA A 204 15.93 15.97 7.64
C ALA A 204 16.10 17.17 8.56
N GLY A 205 15.84 18.40 8.07
CA GLY A 205 15.86 19.61 8.90
C GLY A 205 14.90 19.54 10.09
N PHE A 206 13.69 19.00 9.89
CA PHE A 206 12.74 18.77 11.00
C PHE A 206 13.16 17.64 11.93
N ALA A 207 13.64 16.51 11.39
CA ALA A 207 14.10 15.39 12.18
C ALA A 207 15.28 15.74 13.09
N LEU A 208 16.25 16.51 12.57
CA LEU A 208 17.43 16.95 13.33
C LEU A 208 17.11 17.96 14.45
N ARG A 209 15.97 18.68 14.35
CA ARG A 209 15.47 19.52 15.45
C ARG A 209 14.91 18.71 16.61
N ILE A 210 14.45 17.49 16.35
CA ILE A 210 13.97 16.56 17.40
C ILE A 210 15.16 15.95 18.15
N GLY A 211 16.21 15.58 17.43
CA GLY A 211 17.45 15.08 18.02
C GLY A 211 18.49 14.68 16.97
N ARG A 212 19.75 14.79 17.34
CA ARG A 212 20.85 14.42 16.46
C ARG A 212 21.12 12.91 16.52
N PRO A 213 21.39 12.24 15.39
CA PRO A 213 21.68 10.81 15.36
C PRO A 213 23.04 10.50 16.02
N LYS A 214 23.08 9.40 16.78
CA LYS A 214 24.32 8.77 17.24
C LYS A 214 24.53 7.50 16.42
N PHE A 215 25.57 7.46 15.60
CA PHE A 215 25.83 6.37 14.67
C PHE A 215 26.37 5.13 15.41
N VAL A 216 25.44 4.30 15.89
CA VAL A 216 25.70 3.04 16.59
C VAL A 216 24.76 1.98 16.01
N ILE A 217 25.28 0.76 15.81
CA ILE A 217 24.46 -0.39 15.40
C ILE A 217 23.99 -1.13 16.65
N GLU A 218 22.68 -1.15 16.87
CA GLU A 218 22.02 -1.92 17.92
C GLU A 218 21.72 -3.33 17.40
N ARG A 219 22.57 -4.31 17.73
CA ARG A 219 22.50 -5.67 17.15
C ARG A 219 21.18 -6.37 17.41
N ASP A 220 20.60 -6.20 18.58
CA ASP A 220 19.33 -6.82 18.95
C ASP A 220 18.17 -6.26 18.10
N GLU A 221 18.23 -4.96 17.76
CA GLU A 221 17.22 -4.31 16.91
C GLU A 221 17.35 -4.71 15.44
N VAL A 222 18.52 -5.17 14.96
CA VAL A 222 18.67 -5.71 13.59
C VAL A 222 17.81 -6.96 13.41
N ARG A 223 17.89 -7.92 14.34
CA ARG A 223 17.09 -9.15 14.30
C ARG A 223 15.60 -8.88 14.38
N LEU A 224 15.21 -7.98 15.27
CA LEU A 224 13.80 -7.58 15.42
C LEU A 224 13.30 -6.82 14.20
N GLY A 225 14.11 -5.93 13.63
CA GLY A 225 13.80 -5.20 12.41
C GLY A 225 13.50 -6.14 11.24
N LEU A 226 14.34 -7.16 11.02
CA LEU A 226 14.11 -8.17 9.99
C LEU A 226 12.77 -8.91 10.20
N LEU A 227 12.44 -9.28 11.43
CA LEU A 227 11.16 -9.90 11.74
C LEU A 227 9.99 -8.96 11.43
N PHE A 228 10.10 -7.67 11.74
CA PHE A 228 9.08 -6.68 11.42
C PHE A 228 8.99 -6.37 9.93
N ALA A 229 10.10 -6.39 9.18
CA ALA A 229 10.11 -6.17 7.74
C ALA A 229 9.43 -7.29 6.94
N THR A 230 9.53 -8.54 7.43
CA THR A 230 9.05 -9.74 6.72
C THR A 230 7.58 -9.64 6.24
N PRO A 231 6.58 -9.26 7.06
CA PRO A 231 5.20 -9.12 6.60
C PRO A 231 5.02 -8.06 5.50
N PHE A 232 5.77 -6.96 5.59
CA PHE A 232 5.72 -5.88 4.58
C PHE A 232 6.33 -6.33 3.25
N ILE A 233 7.43 -7.09 3.30
CA ILE A 233 8.07 -7.65 2.11
C ILE A 233 7.12 -8.63 1.41
N PHE A 234 6.55 -9.60 2.13
CA PHE A 234 5.61 -10.55 1.54
C PHE A 234 4.36 -9.87 0.97
N ARG A 235 3.85 -8.86 1.67
CA ARG A 235 2.75 -8.04 1.17
C ARG A 235 3.13 -7.29 -0.12
N ALA A 236 4.32 -6.70 -0.16
CA ALA A 236 4.81 -5.99 -1.34
C ALA A 236 5.01 -6.95 -2.53
N ILE A 237 5.52 -8.15 -2.30
CA ILE A 237 5.63 -9.19 -3.34
C ILE A 237 4.24 -9.52 -3.88
N ARG A 238 3.29 -9.85 -3.01
CA ARG A 238 1.91 -10.15 -3.46
C ARG A 238 1.29 -9.02 -4.27
N GLN A 239 1.51 -7.78 -3.82
CA GLN A 239 0.94 -6.60 -4.46
C GLN A 239 1.61 -6.21 -5.78
N ASN A 240 2.72 -6.81 -6.17
CA ASN A 240 3.47 -6.41 -7.35
C ASN A 240 3.90 -7.58 -8.25
N VAL A 241 3.63 -8.83 -7.84
CA VAL A 241 4.09 -10.02 -8.57
C VAL A 241 3.52 -10.09 -9.98
N ASP A 242 2.28 -9.66 -10.17
CA ASP A 242 1.61 -9.60 -11.47
C ASP A 242 2.30 -8.62 -12.41
N LEU A 243 2.53 -7.38 -11.97
CA LEU A 243 3.25 -6.37 -12.74
C LEU A 243 4.71 -6.77 -12.98
N LEU A 244 5.34 -7.38 -11.98
CA LEU A 244 6.70 -7.87 -12.10
C LEU A 244 6.81 -8.95 -13.18
N VAL A 245 5.95 -9.97 -13.12
CA VAL A 245 5.99 -11.06 -14.10
C VAL A 245 5.58 -10.56 -15.48
N LEU A 246 4.50 -9.75 -15.58
CA LEU A 246 4.10 -9.14 -16.86
C LEU A 246 5.22 -8.32 -17.50
N GLY A 247 6.00 -7.59 -16.68
CA GLY A 247 7.13 -6.82 -17.17
C GLY A 247 8.20 -7.65 -17.87
N PHE A 248 8.28 -8.96 -17.58
CA PHE A 248 9.20 -9.89 -18.25
C PHE A 248 8.60 -10.65 -19.41
N VAL A 249 7.28 -10.90 -19.41
CA VAL A 249 6.66 -11.83 -20.38
C VAL A 249 5.70 -11.15 -21.36
N ALA A 250 5.27 -9.91 -21.09
CA ALA A 250 4.34 -9.16 -21.93
C ALA A 250 5.02 -7.94 -22.56
N GLY A 251 4.44 -7.42 -23.64
CA GLY A 251 4.88 -6.15 -24.23
C GLY A 251 4.64 -4.97 -23.27
N ALA A 252 5.52 -3.98 -23.29
CA ALA A 252 5.46 -2.82 -22.39
C ALA A 252 4.13 -2.05 -22.46
N GLU A 253 3.52 -1.95 -23.65
CA GLU A 253 2.20 -1.34 -23.85
C GLU A 253 1.09 -2.06 -23.06
N VAL A 254 1.11 -3.40 -23.07
CA VAL A 254 0.16 -4.22 -22.28
C VAL A 254 0.36 -3.99 -20.78
N VAL A 255 1.61 -3.94 -20.34
CA VAL A 255 1.96 -3.66 -18.92
C VAL A 255 1.52 -2.25 -18.52
N GLY A 256 1.69 -1.26 -19.40
CA GLY A 256 1.23 0.11 -19.19
C GLY A 256 -0.28 0.17 -19.01
N SER A 257 -1.03 -0.43 -19.94
CA SER A 257 -2.50 -0.50 -19.86
C SER A 257 -2.98 -1.26 -18.62
N TYR A 258 -2.36 -2.40 -18.29
CA TYR A 258 -2.66 -3.17 -17.11
C TYR A 258 -2.34 -2.39 -15.81
N GLY A 259 -1.20 -1.73 -15.76
CA GLY A 259 -0.78 -0.93 -14.60
C GLY A 259 -1.75 0.21 -14.30
N VAL A 260 -2.25 0.91 -15.34
CA VAL A 260 -3.30 1.94 -15.19
C VAL A 260 -4.60 1.31 -14.69
N ALA A 261 -5.07 0.23 -15.32
CA ALA A 261 -6.30 -0.44 -14.93
C ALA A 261 -6.25 -0.88 -13.47
N ARG A 262 -5.15 -1.49 -13.07
CA ARG A 262 -4.91 -1.92 -11.71
C ARG A 262 -4.92 -0.77 -10.72
N ARG A 263 -4.21 0.31 -11.03
CA ARG A 263 -4.14 1.48 -10.14
C ARG A 263 -5.50 2.12 -9.89
N ILE A 264 -6.35 2.19 -10.91
CA ILE A 264 -7.72 2.68 -10.80
C ILE A 264 -8.55 1.73 -9.92
N THR A 265 -8.46 0.43 -10.16
CA THR A 265 -9.16 -0.60 -9.38
C THR A 265 -8.72 -0.58 -7.90
N ASP A 266 -7.41 -0.55 -7.61
CA ASP A 266 -6.88 -0.47 -6.25
C ASP A 266 -7.34 0.80 -5.52
N SER A 267 -7.44 1.93 -6.23
CA SER A 267 -7.94 3.18 -5.66
C SER A 267 -9.42 3.10 -5.27
N SER A 268 -10.20 2.29 -5.97
CA SER A 268 -11.62 2.10 -5.65
C SER A 268 -11.86 1.30 -4.36
N TYR A 269 -10.90 0.45 -3.95
CA TYR A 269 -10.99 -0.28 -2.68
C TYR A 269 -11.01 0.65 -1.46
N MET A 270 -10.52 1.88 -1.60
CA MET A 270 -10.55 2.88 -0.52
C MET A 270 -11.97 3.19 -0.05
N ALA A 271 -12.99 3.08 -0.91
CA ALA A 271 -14.38 3.26 -0.50
C ALA A 271 -14.82 2.15 0.47
N ILE A 272 -14.39 0.92 0.21
CA ILE A 272 -14.64 -0.23 1.10
C ILE A 272 -13.85 -0.11 2.40
N ASP A 273 -12.59 0.29 2.32
CA ASP A 273 -11.74 0.52 3.50
C ASP A 273 -12.33 1.62 4.41
N ALA A 274 -12.88 2.68 3.84
CA ALA A 274 -13.55 3.73 4.59
C ALA A 274 -14.82 3.19 5.31
N LEU A 275 -15.62 2.36 4.64
CA LEU A 275 -16.75 1.69 5.26
C LEU A 275 -16.29 0.79 6.40
N ASN A 276 -15.29 -0.05 6.18
CA ASN A 276 -14.76 -0.99 7.17
C ASN A 276 -14.27 -0.27 8.43
N ARG A 277 -13.61 0.87 8.29
CA ARG A 277 -13.17 1.71 9.42
C ARG A 277 -14.34 2.23 10.26
N LEU A 278 -15.46 2.58 9.64
CA LEU A 278 -16.67 3.06 10.35
C LEU A 278 -17.41 1.92 11.04
N VAL A 279 -17.35 0.73 10.48
CA VAL A 279 -18.13 -0.43 10.91
C VAL A 279 -17.39 -1.26 11.96
N TYR A 280 -16.08 -1.37 11.86
CA TYR A 280 -15.25 -2.19 12.75
C TYR A 280 -15.50 -1.94 14.26
N PRO A 281 -15.57 -0.69 14.76
CA PRO A 281 -15.86 -0.45 16.17
C PRO A 281 -17.25 -0.93 16.60
N ARG A 282 -18.24 -0.82 15.71
CA ARG A 282 -19.62 -1.30 15.97
C ARG A 282 -19.67 -2.82 16.03
N LEU A 283 -18.93 -3.50 15.16
CA LEU A 283 -18.78 -4.95 15.20
C LEU A 283 -18.06 -5.40 16.48
N ALA A 284 -17.03 -4.68 16.91
CA ALA A 284 -16.30 -4.98 18.13
C ALA A 284 -17.22 -4.91 19.37
N VAL A 285 -18.03 -3.85 19.51
CA VAL A 285 -19.00 -3.73 20.59
C VAL A 285 -20.06 -4.84 20.51
N ALA A 286 -20.61 -5.11 19.31
CA ALA A 286 -21.61 -6.17 19.13
C ALA A 286 -21.06 -7.57 19.40
N SER A 287 -19.75 -7.77 19.25
CA SER A 287 -19.07 -9.04 19.50
C SER A 287 -18.72 -9.31 20.97
N MET A 288 -18.84 -8.31 21.87
CA MET A 288 -18.48 -8.45 23.30
C MET A 288 -19.29 -9.57 23.98
N SER A 289 -20.54 -9.77 23.56
CA SER A 289 -21.43 -10.84 24.05
C SER A 289 -21.38 -12.13 23.20
N GLY A 290 -20.42 -12.23 22.30
CA GLY A 290 -20.20 -13.38 21.41
C GLY A 290 -20.42 -13.03 19.94
N ILE A 291 -19.65 -13.69 19.07
CA ILE A 291 -19.67 -13.47 17.61
C ILE A 291 -21.06 -13.70 17.00
N HIS A 292 -21.87 -14.60 17.56
CA HIS A 292 -23.22 -14.89 17.08
C HIS A 292 -24.17 -13.67 17.19
N ASN A 293 -23.99 -12.82 18.20
CA ASN A 293 -24.77 -11.59 18.38
C ASN A 293 -24.42 -10.53 17.33
N ALA A 294 -23.13 -10.43 16.97
CA ALA A 294 -22.67 -9.53 15.95
C ALA A 294 -23.08 -9.99 14.52
N PHE A 295 -23.36 -11.27 14.32
CA PHE A 295 -23.60 -11.84 13.00
C PHE A 295 -24.81 -11.20 12.28
N ARG A 296 -25.91 -10.91 12.99
CA ARG A 296 -27.08 -10.23 12.40
C ARG A 296 -26.75 -8.82 11.92
N LEU A 297 -25.97 -8.07 12.69
CA LEU A 297 -25.47 -6.76 12.29
C LEU A 297 -24.53 -6.90 11.08
N THR A 298 -23.65 -7.90 11.09
CA THR A 298 -22.72 -8.18 9.98
C THR A 298 -23.44 -8.42 8.66
N ILE A 299 -24.55 -9.16 8.64
CA ILE A 299 -25.35 -9.41 7.42
C ILE A 299 -25.96 -8.10 6.87
N ARG A 300 -26.41 -7.18 7.74
CA ARG A 300 -26.92 -5.89 7.30
C ARG A 300 -25.81 -5.02 6.70
N ILE A 301 -24.62 -5.04 7.32
CA ILE A 301 -23.44 -4.33 6.83
C ILE A 301 -22.95 -4.94 5.52
N LEU A 302 -22.99 -6.27 5.38
CA LEU A 302 -22.67 -6.95 4.14
C LEU A 302 -23.53 -6.45 2.97
N GLY A 303 -24.85 -6.24 3.19
CA GLY A 303 -25.72 -5.67 2.17
C GLY A 303 -25.29 -4.27 1.72
N LEU A 304 -24.87 -3.43 2.68
CA LEU A 304 -24.34 -2.09 2.37
C LEU A 304 -23.00 -2.16 1.64
N ALA A 305 -22.08 -3.02 2.11
CA ALA A 305 -20.75 -3.20 1.48
C ALA A 305 -20.91 -3.73 0.05
N PHE A 306 -21.79 -4.70 -0.16
CA PHE A 306 -22.10 -5.24 -1.48
C PHE A 306 -22.66 -4.15 -2.40
N ALA A 307 -23.62 -3.34 -1.93
CA ALA A 307 -24.19 -2.25 -2.72
C ALA A 307 -23.12 -1.20 -3.10
N LEU A 308 -22.26 -0.80 -2.16
CA LEU A 308 -21.14 0.11 -2.44
C LEU A 308 -20.14 -0.49 -3.43
N GLY A 309 -19.77 -1.76 -3.25
CA GLY A 309 -18.88 -2.47 -4.17
C GLY A 309 -19.47 -2.58 -5.58
N LEU A 310 -20.78 -2.85 -5.67
CA LEU A 310 -21.52 -2.92 -6.94
C LEU A 310 -21.58 -1.54 -7.63
N ILE A 311 -21.87 -0.48 -6.88
CA ILE A 311 -21.88 0.89 -7.42
C ILE A 311 -20.49 1.25 -7.95
N ALA A 312 -19.42 0.99 -7.17
CA ALA A 312 -18.07 1.26 -7.59
C ALA A 312 -17.69 0.46 -8.86
N ALA A 313 -18.05 -0.82 -8.91
CA ALA A 313 -17.83 -1.67 -10.08
C ALA A 313 -18.53 -1.13 -11.32
N VAL A 314 -19.81 -0.75 -11.21
CA VAL A 314 -20.58 -0.17 -12.32
C VAL A 314 -19.99 1.16 -12.77
N VAL A 315 -19.61 2.03 -11.83
CA VAL A 315 -18.97 3.33 -12.16
C VAL A 315 -17.68 3.10 -12.95
N ILE A 316 -16.80 2.20 -12.50
CA ILE A 316 -15.54 1.88 -13.19
C ILE A 316 -15.83 1.25 -14.56
N PHE A 317 -16.79 0.32 -14.65
CA PHE A 317 -17.18 -0.35 -15.89
C PHE A 317 -17.65 0.64 -16.95
N VAL A 318 -18.49 1.60 -16.57
CA VAL A 318 -18.99 2.66 -17.46
C VAL A 318 -17.87 3.65 -17.80
N ALA A 319 -17.12 4.09 -16.78
CA ALA A 319 -16.01 5.02 -16.96
C ALA A 319 -14.89 4.46 -17.85
N ALA A 320 -14.75 3.14 -17.94
CA ALA A 320 -13.73 2.49 -18.77
C ALA A 320 -13.76 2.97 -20.22
N SER A 321 -14.94 3.24 -20.78
CA SER A 321 -15.10 3.73 -22.16
C SER A 321 -14.50 5.13 -22.38
N PHE A 322 -14.36 5.92 -21.32
CA PHE A 322 -13.84 7.29 -21.37
C PHE A 322 -12.33 7.35 -21.06
N MET A 323 -11.72 6.24 -20.65
CA MET A 323 -10.31 6.21 -20.24
C MET A 323 -9.34 6.61 -21.36
N PRO A 324 -9.52 6.24 -22.64
CA PRO A 324 -8.66 6.72 -23.72
C PRO A 324 -8.64 8.25 -23.88
N LEU A 325 -9.71 8.94 -23.49
CA LEU A 325 -9.74 10.42 -23.49
C LEU A 325 -8.82 11.01 -22.42
N ILE A 326 -8.68 10.32 -21.28
CA ILE A 326 -7.86 10.77 -20.14
C ILE A 326 -6.40 10.38 -20.33
N PHE A 327 -6.13 9.11 -20.68
CA PHE A 327 -4.78 8.55 -20.72
C PHE A 327 -4.14 8.60 -22.11
N GLY A 328 -4.93 8.75 -23.16
CA GLY A 328 -4.49 8.80 -24.56
C GLY A 328 -4.93 7.58 -25.37
N PRO A 329 -4.94 7.72 -26.71
CA PRO A 329 -5.41 6.66 -27.62
C PRO A 329 -4.50 5.42 -27.65
N GLU A 330 -3.26 5.52 -27.18
CA GLU A 330 -2.31 4.42 -27.13
C GLU A 330 -2.69 3.34 -26.10
N TYR A 331 -3.57 3.67 -25.13
CA TYR A 331 -4.05 2.72 -24.11
C TYR A 331 -5.26 1.89 -24.64
N MET A 332 -5.09 1.21 -25.77
CA MET A 332 -6.20 0.49 -26.43
C MET A 332 -6.79 -0.65 -25.60
N SER A 333 -5.95 -1.36 -24.83
CA SER A 333 -6.38 -2.48 -23.99
C SER A 333 -6.96 -2.03 -22.63
N LEU A 334 -6.76 -0.78 -22.21
CA LEU A 334 -7.16 -0.26 -20.91
C LEU A 334 -8.67 -0.39 -20.64
N PRO A 335 -9.59 -0.04 -21.57
CA PRO A 335 -11.02 -0.17 -21.31
C PRO A 335 -11.45 -1.61 -21.05
N GLN A 336 -10.88 -2.57 -21.78
CA GLN A 336 -11.15 -4.00 -21.60
C GLN A 336 -10.66 -4.48 -20.24
N PHE A 337 -9.41 -4.15 -19.87
CA PHE A 337 -8.84 -4.54 -18.58
C PHE A 337 -9.63 -3.97 -17.41
N LEU A 338 -10.01 -2.70 -17.48
CA LEU A 338 -10.83 -2.07 -16.46
C LEU A 338 -12.20 -2.73 -16.31
N ARG A 339 -12.88 -3.04 -17.42
CA ARG A 339 -14.18 -3.72 -17.38
C ARG A 339 -14.09 -5.10 -16.72
N ILE A 340 -12.99 -5.82 -16.98
CA ILE A 340 -12.75 -7.11 -16.33
C ILE A 340 -12.44 -6.92 -14.83
N MET A 341 -11.56 -5.99 -14.48
CA MET A 341 -11.12 -5.81 -13.10
C MET A 341 -12.15 -5.12 -12.20
N ALA A 342 -13.09 -4.35 -12.76
CA ALA A 342 -14.08 -3.59 -12.01
C ALA A 342 -14.89 -4.46 -11.02
N TRP A 343 -15.21 -5.69 -11.39
CA TRP A 343 -16.02 -6.58 -10.57
C TRP A 343 -15.28 -7.20 -9.38
N LEU A 344 -13.94 -7.16 -9.36
CA LEU A 344 -13.15 -7.65 -8.23
C LEU A 344 -13.48 -6.92 -6.93
N ILE A 345 -13.84 -5.64 -7.01
CA ILE A 345 -14.20 -4.85 -5.83
C ILE A 345 -15.41 -5.42 -5.07
N VAL A 346 -16.33 -6.07 -5.78
CA VAL A 346 -17.50 -6.70 -5.15
C VAL A 346 -17.08 -7.83 -4.25
N PHE A 347 -16.14 -8.68 -4.69
CA PHE A 347 -15.61 -9.77 -3.87
C PHE A 347 -14.83 -9.24 -2.67
N VAL A 348 -14.02 -8.19 -2.88
CA VAL A 348 -13.29 -7.50 -1.80
C VAL A 348 -14.27 -6.96 -0.74
N ALA A 349 -15.36 -6.34 -1.16
CA ALA A 349 -16.39 -5.85 -0.25
C ALA A 349 -17.03 -6.98 0.57
N ILE A 350 -17.25 -8.15 -0.03
CA ILE A 350 -17.88 -9.29 0.64
C ILE A 350 -16.95 -9.94 1.67
N TRP A 351 -15.70 -10.23 1.29
CA TRP A 351 -14.81 -10.92 2.24
C TRP A 351 -14.24 -10.01 3.32
N SER A 352 -14.06 -8.70 3.04
CA SER A 352 -13.51 -7.77 4.02
C SER A 352 -14.38 -7.66 5.28
N ILE A 353 -15.70 -7.66 5.13
CA ILE A 353 -16.65 -7.65 6.25
C ILE A 353 -16.55 -8.93 7.11
N ALA A 354 -16.35 -10.11 6.48
CA ALA A 354 -16.14 -11.35 7.21
C ALA A 354 -14.84 -11.32 8.03
N VAL A 355 -13.75 -10.83 7.43
CA VAL A 355 -12.45 -10.69 8.07
C VAL A 355 -12.49 -9.66 9.21
N ASP A 356 -13.23 -8.57 9.04
CA ASP A 356 -13.43 -7.57 10.09
C ASP A 356 -14.28 -8.11 11.25
N LEU A 357 -15.29 -8.92 11.00
CA LEU A 357 -16.04 -9.60 12.04
C LEU A 357 -15.13 -10.55 12.86
N LEU A 358 -14.28 -11.35 12.21
CA LEU A 358 -13.33 -12.23 12.91
C LEU A 358 -12.36 -11.40 13.78
N GLY A 359 -11.85 -10.29 13.27
CA GLY A 359 -10.99 -9.39 14.04
C GLY A 359 -11.70 -8.74 15.22
N ALA A 360 -12.92 -8.27 15.02
CA ALA A 360 -13.75 -7.61 16.03
C ALA A 360 -14.19 -8.60 17.14
N ALA A 361 -14.37 -9.88 16.80
CA ALA A 361 -14.71 -10.92 17.74
C ALA A 361 -13.50 -11.52 18.50
N GLY A 362 -12.27 -11.02 18.26
CA GLY A 362 -11.05 -11.52 18.89
C GLY A 362 -10.47 -12.78 18.25
N GLU A 363 -11.03 -13.25 17.14
CA GLU A 363 -10.56 -14.45 16.42
C GLU A 363 -9.37 -14.12 15.50
N HIS A 364 -8.33 -13.48 16.11
CA HIS A 364 -7.17 -12.94 15.38
C HIS A 364 -6.37 -14.01 14.64
N ALA A 365 -6.25 -15.21 15.21
CA ALA A 365 -5.55 -16.33 14.56
C ALA A 365 -6.26 -16.77 13.27
N SER A 366 -7.58 -16.94 13.32
CA SER A 366 -8.40 -17.32 12.16
C SER A 366 -8.36 -16.23 11.07
N ARG A 367 -8.47 -14.96 11.48
CA ARG A 367 -8.28 -13.81 10.58
C ARG A 367 -6.91 -13.83 9.88
N ALA A 368 -5.85 -14.02 10.66
CA ALA A 368 -4.49 -14.06 10.14
C ALA A 368 -4.29 -15.24 9.18
N TRP A 369 -4.80 -16.41 9.48
CA TRP A 369 -4.75 -17.58 8.60
C TRP A 369 -5.43 -17.33 7.26
N VAL A 370 -6.67 -16.82 7.26
CA VAL A 370 -7.39 -16.49 6.02
C VAL A 370 -6.57 -15.52 5.16
N LEU A 371 -6.06 -14.43 5.74
CA LEU A 371 -5.31 -13.42 5.00
C LEU A 371 -3.93 -13.92 4.55
N ASN A 372 -3.16 -14.57 5.41
CA ASN A 372 -1.79 -14.97 5.09
C ASN A 372 -1.75 -16.10 4.06
N LEU A 373 -2.64 -17.08 4.19
CA LEU A 373 -2.73 -18.18 3.23
C LEU A 373 -3.14 -17.66 1.85
N SER A 374 -4.14 -16.77 1.81
CA SER A 374 -4.59 -16.14 0.57
C SER A 374 -3.51 -15.26 -0.05
N ASN A 375 -2.73 -14.56 0.76
CA ASN A 375 -1.62 -13.73 0.28
C ASN A 375 -0.49 -14.59 -0.30
N GLY A 376 -0.08 -15.65 0.40
CA GLY A 376 1.02 -16.51 -0.05
C GLY A 376 0.66 -17.32 -1.30
N ILE A 377 -0.44 -18.05 -1.24
CA ILE A 377 -0.91 -18.84 -2.39
C ILE A 377 -1.31 -17.92 -3.54
N GLY A 378 -1.99 -16.81 -3.24
CA GLY A 378 -2.40 -15.84 -4.24
C GLY A 378 -1.23 -15.27 -5.03
N ALA A 379 -0.12 -14.93 -4.37
CA ALA A 379 1.08 -14.43 -5.07
C ALA A 379 1.65 -15.47 -6.04
N LEU A 380 1.73 -16.74 -5.62
CA LEU A 380 2.21 -17.83 -6.46
C LEU A 380 1.29 -18.08 -7.66
N VAL A 381 -0.02 -18.18 -7.42
CA VAL A 381 -1.01 -18.44 -8.47
C VAL A 381 -1.06 -17.30 -9.49
N ILE A 382 -1.05 -16.04 -9.03
CA ILE A 382 -1.01 -14.86 -9.92
C ILE A 382 0.29 -14.84 -10.73
N GLY A 383 1.44 -15.09 -10.10
CA GLY A 383 2.73 -15.11 -10.79
C GLY A 383 2.80 -16.19 -11.87
N LEU A 384 2.37 -17.41 -11.56
CA LEU A 384 2.31 -18.52 -12.51
C LEU A 384 1.31 -18.26 -13.64
N ALA A 385 0.14 -17.71 -13.33
CA ALA A 385 -0.87 -17.37 -14.34
C ALA A 385 -0.43 -16.22 -15.24
N ALA A 386 0.27 -15.23 -14.69
CA ALA A 386 0.87 -14.15 -15.46
C ALA A 386 1.92 -14.66 -16.45
N TRP A 387 2.71 -15.64 -16.02
CA TRP A 387 3.74 -16.24 -16.86
C TRP A 387 3.16 -17.17 -17.94
N ALA A 388 2.16 -17.98 -17.58
CA ALA A 388 1.61 -18.99 -18.46
C ALA A 388 0.67 -18.42 -19.56
N TRP A 389 -0.09 -17.37 -19.24
CA TRP A 389 -1.07 -16.78 -20.15
C TRP A 389 -1.25 -15.27 -19.94
N PRO A 390 -0.25 -14.45 -20.30
CA PRO A 390 -0.29 -13.00 -20.11
C PRO A 390 -1.25 -12.32 -21.12
N PRO A 391 -2.03 -11.28 -20.75
CA PRO A 391 -2.35 -10.86 -19.38
C PRO A 391 -3.57 -11.59 -18.78
N TYR A 392 -4.29 -12.40 -19.59
CA TYR A 392 -5.60 -12.96 -19.23
C TYR A 392 -5.55 -13.94 -18.06
N GLY A 393 -4.44 -14.66 -17.91
CA GLY A 393 -4.21 -15.55 -16.77
C GLY A 393 -4.32 -14.83 -15.44
N ILE A 394 -3.86 -13.57 -15.35
CA ILE A 394 -3.94 -12.77 -14.14
C ILE A 394 -5.39 -12.49 -13.73
N PHE A 395 -6.24 -12.18 -14.71
CA PHE A 395 -7.65 -11.90 -14.43
C PHE A 395 -8.36 -13.15 -13.91
N ILE A 396 -8.14 -14.31 -14.56
CA ILE A 396 -8.71 -15.58 -14.10
C ILE A 396 -8.21 -15.93 -12.71
N ALA A 397 -6.90 -15.85 -12.46
CA ALA A 397 -6.30 -16.09 -11.16
C ALA A 397 -6.83 -15.11 -10.10
N GLY A 398 -6.94 -13.82 -10.45
CA GLY A 398 -7.50 -12.79 -9.58
C GLY A 398 -8.91 -13.14 -9.11
N TYR A 399 -9.81 -13.48 -10.02
CA TYR A 399 -11.16 -13.93 -9.66
C TYR A 399 -11.16 -15.21 -8.82
N ALA A 400 -10.37 -16.21 -9.20
CA ALA A 400 -10.29 -17.48 -8.45
C ALA A 400 -9.82 -17.23 -7.01
N ILE A 401 -8.85 -16.34 -6.81
CA ILE A 401 -8.33 -16.00 -5.50
C ILE A 401 -9.38 -15.23 -4.69
N GLU A 402 -9.99 -14.19 -5.25
CA GLU A 402 -10.99 -13.40 -4.54
C GLU A 402 -12.22 -14.26 -4.13
N ILE A 403 -12.70 -15.14 -5.01
CA ILE A 403 -13.75 -16.10 -4.70
C ILE A 403 -13.29 -17.04 -3.58
N SER A 404 -12.07 -17.56 -3.64
CA SER A 404 -11.52 -18.44 -2.62
C SER A 404 -11.44 -17.76 -1.25
N ILE A 405 -11.06 -16.47 -1.21
CA ILE A 405 -11.03 -15.67 0.03
C ILE A 405 -12.46 -15.50 0.58
N VAL A 406 -13.44 -15.17 -0.27
CA VAL A 406 -14.84 -15.06 0.13
C VAL A 406 -15.30 -16.38 0.79
N LEU A 407 -15.10 -17.49 0.10
CA LEU A 407 -15.51 -18.81 0.62
C LEU A 407 -14.81 -19.14 1.95
N ALA A 408 -13.50 -19.03 2.00
CA ALA A 408 -12.72 -19.31 3.20
C ALA A 408 -13.14 -18.44 4.39
N ALA A 409 -13.25 -17.11 4.19
CA ALA A 409 -13.61 -16.18 5.25
C ALA A 409 -15.00 -16.49 5.83
N TRP A 410 -16.01 -16.70 4.96
CA TRP A 410 -17.37 -16.98 5.41
C TRP A 410 -17.56 -18.37 6.00
N ILE A 411 -16.83 -19.40 5.54
CA ILE A 411 -16.79 -20.73 6.18
C ILE A 411 -16.25 -20.60 7.60
N VAL A 412 -15.14 -19.88 7.78
CA VAL A 412 -14.54 -19.67 9.10
C VAL A 412 -15.48 -18.88 10.01
N VAL A 413 -16.12 -17.82 9.52
CA VAL A 413 -17.14 -17.08 10.29
C VAL A 413 -18.28 -18.01 10.73
N ARG A 414 -18.84 -18.79 9.82
CA ARG A 414 -19.92 -19.73 10.16
C ARG A 414 -19.51 -20.75 11.22
N PHE A 415 -18.29 -21.28 11.13
CA PHE A 415 -17.74 -22.19 12.13
C PHE A 415 -17.70 -21.54 13.54
N HIS A 416 -17.17 -20.33 13.66
CA HIS A 416 -17.09 -19.62 14.94
C HIS A 416 -18.47 -19.22 15.49
N VAL A 417 -19.39 -18.81 14.61
CA VAL A 417 -20.78 -18.51 15.01
C VAL A 417 -21.49 -19.75 15.54
N ALA A 418 -21.38 -20.90 14.86
CA ALA A 418 -21.99 -22.15 15.30
C ALA A 418 -21.41 -22.61 16.66
N ARG A 419 -20.09 -22.51 16.83
CA ARG A 419 -19.42 -22.83 18.09
C ARG A 419 -19.87 -21.92 19.23
N SER A 420 -20.04 -20.63 18.98
CA SER A 420 -20.50 -19.64 19.95
C SER A 420 -21.96 -19.91 20.36
N LEU A 421 -22.83 -20.25 19.41
CA LEU A 421 -24.23 -20.62 19.70
C LEU A 421 -24.33 -21.91 20.53
N LYS A 422 -23.47 -22.90 20.27
CA LYS A 422 -23.44 -24.13 21.07
C LYS A 422 -23.07 -23.84 22.53
N LYS A 423 -22.00 -23.04 22.75
CA LYS A 423 -21.60 -22.61 24.10
C LYS A 423 -22.70 -21.83 24.82
N ALA A 424 -23.37 -20.92 24.12
CA ALA A 424 -24.46 -20.14 24.73
C ALA A 424 -25.64 -20.98 25.18
N ARG A 425 -25.95 -22.06 24.44
CA ARG A 425 -26.99 -23.05 24.85
C ARG A 425 -26.59 -23.91 26.03
N GLU A 426 -25.32 -24.34 26.12
CA GLU A 426 -24.77 -25.10 27.22
C GLU A 426 -24.74 -24.32 28.56
N VAL A 427 -24.63 -22.99 28.51
CA VAL A 427 -24.67 -22.09 29.70
C VAL A 427 -26.11 -21.77 30.11
N ALA A 428 -27.08 -21.93 29.22
CA ALA A 428 -28.50 -21.63 29.50
C ALA A 428 -29.28 -22.84 30.04
N VAL A 429 -28.66 -24.03 30.07
CA VAL A 429 -29.14 -25.26 30.72
C VAL A 429 -28.45 -25.47 32.05
#